data_eb91cf8711e4874c78b80cc8c1e4f2d0
#
_entry.id   eb91cf8711e4874c78b80cc8c1e4f2d0
#
_cell.length_a   1.000
_cell.length_b   1.000
_cell.length_c   1.000
_cell.angle_alpha   90.00
_cell.angle_beta   90.00
_cell.angle_gamma   90.00
#
_symmetry.space_group_name_H-M   'P 1'
#
loop_
_entity.id
_entity.type
_entity.pdbx_description
1 polymer ?
#
loop_
_entity_poly.entity_id
_entity_poly.type
_entity_poly.pdbx_seq_one_letter_code
_entity_poly.pdbx_strand_id
1 'polypeptide(L)'
;MRRRARRMLLLVVIVVLQFFVFEAGLRTWGSSEAAPAFQGLFTPDSAAGYRLKPGARVRFTTSEFDTEIAINSAGVRDDEQLGSKAPGEKRIVILGDSLVLSVQVPLDQWFGKQLERRLNTAAADAPAPRPRYRVINAGVQGYGPVEELLFFKNVIRPLQPDVVLVTVFVGNDAEEAVTSQPKLTQRAGAEALRTSIATRLRRAVRRSMVLQVLRLRVVAATDRFRGFRGAPEPPLQSYAANPAPRIPQGMTLARDAIAQIAGEAQAAGARTAIVLMPARFQVDDGDYGRLREAVAQAGGQLVRDAATERFAAELSSLKLPMTDLLPPLRQAPPGPDLFFQHNVHLTPRGHTIVADHLARFLSANGL
;
A
#
# COMPACT_ATOMS: atom_id res chain seq x y z
N MET A 1 41.87 -14.60 -38.00
CA MET A 1 41.04 -14.85 -36.80
C MET A 1 41.46 -14.03 -35.57
N ARG A 2 42.72 -13.95 -35.19
CA ARG A 2 43.17 -13.23 -33.96
C ARG A 2 42.88 -11.73 -33.88
N ARG A 3 42.89 -10.97 -35.01
CA ARG A 3 42.58 -9.53 -35.05
C ARG A 3 41.07 -9.26 -34.85
N ARG A 4 40.19 -10.11 -35.36
CA ARG A 4 38.73 -9.96 -35.15
C ARG A 4 38.34 -10.26 -33.68
N ALA A 5 38.93 -11.30 -33.07
CA ALA A 5 38.75 -11.65 -31.66
C ALA A 5 39.22 -10.53 -30.73
N ARG A 6 40.38 -9.89 -31.04
CA ARG A 6 40.88 -8.75 -30.27
C ARG A 6 39.98 -7.51 -30.35
N ARG A 7 39.43 -7.23 -31.55
CA ARG A 7 38.43 -6.13 -31.73
C ARG A 7 37.13 -6.40 -30.98
N MET A 8 36.62 -7.63 -31.02
CA MET A 8 35.43 -8.02 -30.23
C MET A 8 35.67 -7.91 -28.73
N LEU A 9 36.82 -8.37 -28.24
CA LEU A 9 37.18 -8.25 -26.83
C LEU A 9 37.22 -6.76 -26.41
N LEU A 10 37.86 -5.93 -27.24
CA LEU A 10 37.93 -4.47 -26.97
C LEU A 10 36.56 -3.83 -26.91
N LEU A 11 35.65 -4.18 -27.84
CA LEU A 11 34.25 -3.70 -27.83
C LEU A 11 33.49 -4.14 -26.57
N VAL A 12 33.65 -5.40 -26.16
CA VAL A 12 33.04 -5.89 -24.92
C VAL A 12 33.55 -5.11 -23.70
N VAL A 13 34.88 -4.87 -23.61
CA VAL A 13 35.45 -4.08 -22.53
C VAL A 13 34.94 -2.65 -22.52
N ILE A 14 34.81 -2.00 -23.67
CA ILE A 14 34.27 -0.65 -23.79
C ILE A 14 32.81 -0.62 -23.31
N VAL A 15 31.98 -1.56 -23.76
CA VAL A 15 30.55 -1.64 -23.35
C VAL A 15 30.43 -1.87 -21.83
N VAL A 16 31.25 -2.73 -21.26
CA VAL A 16 31.28 -2.98 -19.81
C VAL A 16 31.72 -1.72 -19.04
N LEU A 17 32.76 -1.02 -19.51
CA LEU A 17 33.20 0.24 -18.90
C LEU A 17 32.12 1.31 -18.98
N GLN A 18 31.48 1.48 -20.14
CA GLN A 18 30.36 2.41 -20.30
C GLN A 18 29.22 2.09 -19.35
N PHE A 19 28.87 0.80 -19.20
CA PHE A 19 27.85 0.38 -18.23
C PHE A 19 28.19 0.83 -16.80
N PHE A 20 29.43 0.64 -16.35
CA PHE A 20 29.87 1.05 -15.01
C PHE A 20 29.92 2.57 -14.85
N VAL A 21 30.32 3.32 -15.89
CA VAL A 21 30.27 4.78 -15.87
C VAL A 21 28.85 5.30 -15.78
N PHE A 22 27.93 4.73 -16.57
CA PHE A 22 26.50 5.08 -16.46
C PHE A 22 25.90 4.68 -15.10
N GLU A 23 26.24 3.51 -14.58
CA GLU A 23 25.80 3.07 -13.25
C GLU A 23 26.29 4.02 -12.16
N ALA A 24 27.57 4.43 -12.20
CA ALA A 24 28.14 5.40 -11.26
C ALA A 24 27.49 6.77 -11.42
N GLY A 25 27.30 7.25 -12.66
CA GLY A 25 26.62 8.52 -12.93
C GLY A 25 25.18 8.55 -12.43
N LEU A 26 24.42 7.49 -12.67
CA LEU A 26 23.04 7.38 -12.17
C LEU A 26 22.99 7.30 -10.64
N ARG A 27 23.99 6.72 -9.99
CA ARG A 27 24.07 6.67 -8.51
C ARG A 27 24.47 8.00 -7.89
N THR A 28 25.24 8.82 -8.59
CA THR A 28 25.73 10.12 -8.07
C THR A 28 24.86 11.30 -8.47
N TRP A 29 24.29 11.29 -9.68
CA TRP A 29 23.51 12.40 -10.25
C TRP A 29 22.09 12.01 -10.67
N GLY A 30 21.76 10.73 -10.71
CA GLY A 30 20.37 10.31 -10.93
C GLY A 30 19.53 10.80 -9.76
N SER A 31 18.56 11.65 -10.03
CA SER A 31 17.50 11.98 -9.07
C SER A 31 16.75 10.70 -8.73
N SER A 32 17.26 9.96 -7.75
CA SER A 32 16.64 8.75 -7.22
C SER A 32 15.52 9.15 -6.29
N GLU A 33 14.46 9.73 -6.81
CA GLU A 33 13.37 10.28 -6.00
C GLU A 33 12.68 9.25 -5.09
N ALA A 34 12.86 7.95 -5.25
CA ALA A 34 12.24 7.00 -4.33
C ALA A 34 12.93 5.64 -4.20
N ALA A 35 13.65 5.15 -5.20
CA ALA A 35 14.09 3.75 -5.24
C ALA A 35 15.07 3.32 -4.13
N PRO A 36 16.10 4.10 -3.72
CA PRO A 36 17.00 3.74 -2.63
C PRO A 36 16.34 3.79 -1.26
N ALA A 37 15.43 4.74 -1.04
CA ALA A 37 14.71 4.88 0.22
C ALA A 37 13.80 3.68 0.46
N PHE A 38 13.05 3.24 -0.56
CA PHE A 38 12.25 2.01 -0.45
C PHE A 38 13.08 0.76 -0.21
N GLN A 39 14.31 0.65 -0.74
CA GLN A 39 15.18 -0.50 -0.48
C GLN A 39 15.60 -0.62 0.99
N GLY A 40 15.76 0.51 1.70
CA GLY A 40 16.09 0.54 3.13
C GLY A 40 14.93 0.19 4.05
N LEU A 41 13.68 0.34 3.57
CA LEU A 41 12.47 0.19 4.36
C LEU A 41 12.01 -1.26 4.51
N PHE A 42 12.37 -2.15 3.56
CA PHE A 42 11.85 -3.52 3.52
C PHE A 42 12.91 -4.58 3.77
N THR A 43 12.45 -5.71 4.28
CA THR A 43 13.23 -6.96 4.42
C THR A 43 12.44 -8.13 3.82
N PRO A 44 13.13 -9.17 3.29
CA PRO A 44 12.44 -10.38 2.84
C PRO A 44 11.62 -11.02 3.97
N ASP A 45 10.46 -11.54 3.61
CA ASP A 45 9.57 -12.31 4.46
C ASP A 45 9.15 -13.59 3.76
N SER A 46 9.11 -14.72 4.48
CA SER A 46 8.82 -16.02 3.90
C SER A 46 7.35 -16.22 3.57
N ALA A 47 6.45 -15.54 4.28
CA ALA A 47 5.01 -15.65 4.09
C ALA A 47 4.50 -14.65 3.05
N ALA A 48 4.72 -13.36 3.29
CA ALA A 48 4.22 -12.28 2.43
C ALA A 48 5.19 -11.87 1.31
N GLY A 49 6.41 -12.44 1.27
CA GLY A 49 7.46 -12.11 0.30
C GLY A 49 8.39 -10.99 0.78
N TYR A 50 7.89 -9.98 1.43
CA TYR A 50 8.63 -8.91 2.10
C TYR A 50 7.77 -8.30 3.21
N ARG A 51 8.40 -7.59 4.14
CA ARG A 51 7.74 -6.80 5.19
C ARG A 51 8.56 -5.57 5.53
N LEU A 52 8.03 -4.66 6.32
CA LEU A 52 8.80 -3.55 6.86
C LEU A 52 9.97 -4.09 7.69
N LYS A 53 11.14 -3.47 7.52
CA LYS A 53 12.38 -3.88 8.20
C LYS A 53 12.38 -3.30 9.63
N PRO A 54 12.32 -4.13 10.69
CA PRO A 54 12.39 -3.65 12.06
C PRO A 54 13.62 -2.77 12.30
N GLY A 55 13.41 -1.65 12.99
CA GLY A 55 14.45 -0.68 13.31
C GLY A 55 14.91 0.20 12.14
N ALA A 56 14.28 0.11 10.96
CA ALA A 56 14.63 0.95 9.83
C ALA A 56 14.27 2.42 10.11
N ARG A 57 15.17 3.33 9.70
CA ARG A 57 14.91 4.76 9.57
C ARG A 57 15.31 5.19 8.18
N VAL A 58 14.38 5.80 7.45
CA VAL A 58 14.56 6.16 6.03
C VAL A 58 13.95 7.50 5.77
N ARG A 59 14.69 8.39 5.08
CA ARG A 59 14.18 9.67 4.64
C ARG A 59 13.73 9.59 3.19
N PHE A 60 12.53 10.10 2.94
CA PHE A 60 11.95 10.27 1.61
C PHE A 60 11.88 11.76 1.30
N THR A 61 12.57 12.18 0.25
CA THR A 61 12.56 13.56 -0.22
C THR A 61 12.11 13.59 -1.67
N THR A 62 11.07 14.34 -1.95
CA THR A 62 10.53 14.59 -3.31
C THR A 62 10.27 16.08 -3.47
N SER A 63 9.73 16.51 -4.62
CA SER A 63 9.27 17.88 -4.82
C SER A 63 8.04 18.25 -3.98
N GLU A 64 7.30 17.27 -3.46
CA GLU A 64 6.03 17.48 -2.75
C GLU A 64 6.12 17.25 -1.24
N PHE A 65 7.07 16.42 -0.79
CA PHE A 65 7.22 16.10 0.64
C PHE A 65 8.66 15.71 0.99
N ASP A 66 9.00 15.93 2.25
CA ASP A 66 10.25 15.51 2.87
C ASP A 66 9.94 14.93 4.24
N THR A 67 10.06 13.61 4.38
CA THR A 67 9.61 12.86 5.56
C THR A 67 10.63 11.85 6.02
N GLU A 68 10.74 11.66 7.33
CA GLU A 68 11.48 10.55 7.93
C GLU A 68 10.50 9.47 8.38
N ILE A 69 10.78 8.24 8.00
CA ILE A 69 9.96 7.08 8.34
C ILE A 69 10.76 6.18 9.28
N ALA A 70 10.21 5.97 10.47
CA ALA A 70 10.74 5.04 11.46
C ALA A 70 9.86 3.78 11.51
N ILE A 71 10.52 2.63 11.54
CA ILE A 71 9.89 1.33 11.77
C ILE A 71 10.41 0.82 13.10
N ASN A 72 9.51 0.56 14.04
CA ASN A 72 9.88 0.07 15.35
C ASN A 72 10.32 -1.40 15.35
N SER A 73 10.69 -1.94 16.50
CA SER A 73 11.15 -3.33 16.63
C SER A 73 10.07 -4.37 16.30
N ALA A 74 8.78 -4.02 16.39
CA ALA A 74 7.68 -4.88 15.99
C ALA A 74 7.51 -4.97 14.46
N GLY A 75 8.16 -4.10 13.69
CA GLY A 75 8.05 -4.06 12.23
C GLY A 75 6.82 -3.31 11.72
N VAL A 76 6.33 -2.34 12.48
CA VAL A 76 5.27 -1.42 12.12
C VAL A 76 5.79 0.02 12.13
N ARG A 77 5.14 0.91 11.36
CA ARG A 77 5.53 2.31 11.33
C ARG A 77 5.14 3.00 12.62
N ASP A 78 6.12 3.25 13.48
CA ASP A 78 5.98 4.03 14.71
C ASP A 78 7.36 4.55 15.13
N ASP A 79 7.43 5.73 15.74
CA ASP A 79 8.65 6.29 16.33
C ASP A 79 8.93 5.67 17.71
N GLU A 80 7.90 5.15 18.37
CA GLU A 80 7.98 4.53 19.68
C GLU A 80 7.97 3.01 19.61
N GLN A 81 8.66 2.38 20.55
CA GLN A 81 8.59 0.93 20.71
C GLN A 81 7.25 0.51 21.31
N LEU A 82 6.69 -0.58 20.79
CA LEU A 82 5.52 -1.22 21.36
C LEU A 82 5.98 -2.21 22.43
N GLY A 83 5.80 -1.82 23.69
CA GLY A 83 5.98 -2.70 24.85
C GLY A 83 4.80 -3.66 25.05
N SER A 84 4.81 -4.39 26.15
CA SER A 84 3.66 -5.14 26.62
C SER A 84 2.45 -4.22 26.77
N LYS A 85 1.25 -4.73 26.44
CA LYS A 85 0.01 -3.95 26.57
C LYS A 85 -0.22 -3.54 28.03
N ALA A 86 -0.33 -2.25 28.26
CA ALA A 86 -0.53 -1.72 29.61
C ALA A 86 -1.99 -1.94 30.09
N PRO A 87 -2.23 -2.01 31.41
CA PRO A 87 -3.59 -2.03 31.92
C PRO A 87 -4.38 -0.79 31.45
N GLY A 88 -5.60 -1.01 30.93
CA GLY A 88 -6.44 0.05 30.39
C GLY A 88 -6.04 0.54 29.00
N GLU A 89 -4.97 0.02 28.40
CA GLU A 89 -4.59 0.33 27.02
C GLU A 89 -5.54 -0.36 26.03
N LYS A 90 -6.00 0.39 25.02
CA LYS A 90 -6.82 -0.08 23.90
C LYS A 90 -6.02 0.08 22.60
N ARG A 91 -5.67 -1.02 21.98
CA ARG A 91 -4.90 -1.05 20.71
C ARG A 91 -5.82 -1.15 19.52
N ILE A 92 -5.77 -0.14 18.66
CA ILE A 92 -6.43 -0.12 17.34
C ILE A 92 -5.36 -0.31 16.30
N VAL A 93 -5.43 -1.40 15.54
CA VAL A 93 -4.52 -1.65 14.43
C VAL A 93 -5.21 -1.28 13.13
N ILE A 94 -4.51 -0.55 12.26
CA ILE A 94 -4.99 -0.23 10.91
C ILE A 94 -4.11 -0.99 9.91
N LEU A 95 -4.69 -2.03 9.30
CA LEU A 95 -4.11 -2.79 8.19
C LEU A 95 -4.39 -2.07 6.88
N GLY A 96 -3.52 -2.24 5.91
CA GLY A 96 -3.66 -1.69 4.56
C GLY A 96 -2.34 -1.63 3.81
N ASP A 97 -2.41 -1.00 2.66
CA ASP A 97 -1.31 -0.82 1.71
C ASP A 97 -0.49 0.46 1.96
N SER A 98 -0.05 1.10 0.88
CA SER A 98 0.69 2.36 0.89
C SER A 98 -0.12 3.54 1.41
N LEU A 99 -1.46 3.53 1.27
CA LEU A 99 -2.35 4.59 1.76
C LEU A 99 -2.42 4.59 3.29
N VAL A 100 -2.25 3.43 3.93
CA VAL A 100 -2.11 3.30 5.37
C VAL A 100 -0.67 3.58 5.81
N LEU A 101 0.32 3.01 5.13
CA LEU A 101 1.74 3.27 5.42
C LEU A 101 2.07 4.77 5.35
N SER A 102 1.57 5.48 4.34
CA SER A 102 1.57 6.94 4.21
C SER A 102 2.96 7.59 4.39
N VAL A 103 3.96 7.12 3.65
CA VAL A 103 5.34 7.68 3.73
C VAL A 103 5.42 9.17 3.35
N GLN A 104 4.37 9.73 2.77
CA GLN A 104 4.31 11.10 2.28
C GLN A 104 4.12 12.15 3.39
N VAL A 105 3.68 11.73 4.56
CA VAL A 105 3.42 12.64 5.69
C VAL A 105 4.19 12.21 6.94
N PRO A 106 4.58 13.12 7.84
CA PRO A 106 5.10 12.79 9.17
C PRO A 106 4.09 11.93 9.95
N LEU A 107 4.57 11.11 10.90
CA LEU A 107 3.73 10.17 11.63
C LEU A 107 2.61 10.88 12.43
N ASP A 108 2.89 12.03 12.99
CA ASP A 108 1.93 12.84 13.75
C ASP A 108 0.81 13.42 12.87
N GLN A 109 1.04 13.57 11.56
CA GLN A 109 0.05 13.99 10.58
C GLN A 109 -0.70 12.82 9.93
N TRP A 110 -0.25 11.59 10.12
CA TRP A 110 -0.96 10.40 9.66
C TRP A 110 -2.32 10.26 10.35
N PHE A 111 -3.36 9.89 9.59
CA PHE A 111 -4.74 9.82 10.09
C PHE A 111 -4.90 8.94 11.34
N GLY A 112 -4.12 7.87 11.48
CA GLY A 112 -4.18 7.00 12.66
C GLY A 112 -3.64 7.68 13.93
N LYS A 113 -2.56 8.47 13.85
CA LYS A 113 -2.07 9.25 15.01
C LYS A 113 -2.98 10.42 15.33
N GLN A 114 -3.61 11.01 14.34
CA GLN A 114 -4.64 12.01 14.55
C GLN A 114 -5.90 11.40 15.22
N LEU A 115 -6.31 10.19 14.77
CA LEU A 115 -7.39 9.41 15.40
C LEU A 115 -7.05 9.09 16.88
N GLU A 116 -5.84 8.62 17.17
CA GLU A 116 -5.36 8.33 18.52
C GLU A 116 -5.54 9.56 19.45
N ARG A 117 -5.12 10.74 18.99
CA ARG A 117 -5.28 11.99 19.76
C ARG A 117 -6.75 12.31 20.03
N ARG A 118 -7.65 12.17 19.01
CA ARG A 118 -9.07 12.43 19.17
C ARG A 118 -9.73 11.50 20.18
N LEU A 119 -9.42 10.20 20.10
CA LEU A 119 -9.97 9.20 21.00
C LEU A 119 -9.48 9.43 22.44
N ASN A 120 -8.20 9.76 22.62
CA ASN A 120 -7.66 10.06 23.96
C ASN A 120 -8.20 11.37 24.53
N THR A 121 -8.43 12.40 23.71
CA THR A 121 -9.08 13.64 24.14
C THR A 121 -10.53 13.35 24.59
N ALA A 122 -11.31 12.63 23.80
CA ALA A 122 -12.67 12.25 24.18
C ALA A 122 -12.71 11.37 25.42
N ALA A 123 -11.75 10.45 25.59
CA ALA A 123 -11.64 9.62 26.78
C ALA A 123 -11.27 10.40 28.03
N ALA A 124 -10.59 11.55 27.91
CA ALA A 124 -10.25 12.40 29.05
C ALA A 124 -11.48 13.01 29.74
N ASP A 125 -12.57 13.19 29.00
CA ASP A 125 -13.84 13.72 29.47
C ASP A 125 -14.78 12.62 30.00
N ALA A 126 -14.42 11.33 29.82
CA ALA A 126 -15.22 10.20 30.28
C ALA A 126 -15.03 9.88 31.76
N PRO A 127 -16.01 9.24 32.44
CA PRO A 127 -15.83 8.71 33.79
C PRO A 127 -14.70 7.67 33.86
N ALA A 128 -14.01 7.58 35.01
CA ALA A 128 -13.01 6.53 35.25
C ALA A 128 -13.67 5.14 35.36
N PRO A 129 -12.98 4.03 34.95
CA PRO A 129 -11.61 4.01 34.41
C PRO A 129 -11.56 4.44 32.95
N ARG A 130 -10.60 5.31 32.62
CA ARG A 130 -10.44 5.88 31.27
C ARG A 130 -9.53 4.98 30.41
N PRO A 131 -9.97 4.55 29.23
CA PRO A 131 -9.09 3.83 28.32
C PRO A 131 -8.02 4.77 27.76
N ARG A 132 -6.82 4.22 27.52
CA ARG A 132 -5.76 4.88 26.76
C ARG A 132 -5.68 4.21 25.39
N TYR A 133 -6.04 4.94 24.35
CA TYR A 133 -5.98 4.44 22.98
C TYR A 133 -4.57 4.53 22.41
N ARG A 134 -4.13 3.48 21.72
CA ARG A 134 -2.95 3.43 20.89
C ARG A 134 -3.34 2.95 19.49
N VAL A 135 -3.05 3.77 18.47
CA VAL A 135 -3.34 3.44 17.08
C VAL A 135 -2.04 3.04 16.36
N ILE A 136 -2.00 1.82 15.86
CA ILE A 136 -0.82 1.17 15.28
C ILE A 136 -0.95 1.18 13.76
N ASN A 137 0.06 1.72 13.08
CA ASN A 137 0.17 1.71 11.62
C ASN A 137 0.71 0.36 11.15
N ALA A 138 -0.15 -0.49 10.64
CA ALA A 138 0.19 -1.78 10.05
C ALA A 138 0.08 -1.76 8.50
N GLY A 139 0.26 -0.57 7.89
CA GLY A 139 0.33 -0.43 6.44
C GLY A 139 1.65 -0.91 5.88
N VAL A 140 1.61 -1.60 4.75
CA VAL A 140 2.80 -2.05 4.01
C VAL A 140 2.61 -1.78 2.53
N GLN A 141 3.52 -1.04 1.91
CA GLN A 141 3.49 -0.72 0.48
C GLN A 141 3.21 -1.94 -0.39
N GLY A 142 2.14 -1.89 -1.22
CA GLY A 142 1.81 -2.94 -2.19
C GLY A 142 1.33 -4.24 -1.56
N TYR A 143 0.81 -4.20 -0.33
CA TYR A 143 0.03 -5.30 0.23
C TYR A 143 -1.42 -5.18 -0.23
N GLY A 144 -2.00 -6.32 -0.59
CA GLY A 144 -3.44 -6.48 -0.67
C GLY A 144 -3.95 -7.34 0.49
N PRO A 145 -5.25 -7.63 0.56
CA PRO A 145 -5.87 -8.36 1.67
C PRO A 145 -5.25 -9.73 1.98
N VAL A 146 -4.64 -10.39 0.99
CA VAL A 146 -3.94 -11.67 1.19
C VAL A 146 -2.66 -11.51 1.99
N GLU A 147 -1.82 -10.53 1.63
CA GLU A 147 -0.60 -10.22 2.40
C GLU A 147 -0.94 -9.66 3.77
N GLU A 148 -1.98 -8.84 3.88
CA GLU A 148 -2.45 -8.32 5.15
C GLU A 148 -2.87 -9.44 6.11
N LEU A 149 -3.55 -10.48 5.61
CA LEU A 149 -3.88 -11.67 6.39
C LEU A 149 -2.61 -12.37 6.91
N LEU A 150 -1.60 -12.55 6.04
CA LEU A 150 -0.35 -13.19 6.43
C LEU A 150 0.43 -12.33 7.44
N PHE A 151 0.42 -11.01 7.25
CA PHE A 151 1.04 -10.05 8.15
C PHE A 151 0.30 -10.00 9.49
N PHE A 152 -1.04 -10.00 9.47
CA PHE A 152 -1.85 -10.07 10.69
C PHE A 152 -1.50 -11.29 11.52
N LYS A 153 -1.48 -12.48 10.92
CA LYS A 153 -1.18 -13.73 11.63
C LYS A 153 0.20 -13.76 12.28
N ASN A 154 1.20 -13.26 11.54
CA ASN A 154 2.60 -13.44 11.92
C ASN A 154 3.18 -12.27 12.75
N VAL A 155 2.65 -11.06 12.61
CA VAL A 155 3.22 -9.85 13.21
C VAL A 155 2.22 -9.11 14.08
N ILE A 156 0.98 -8.93 13.62
CA ILE A 156 0.02 -8.04 14.29
C ILE A 156 -0.72 -8.71 15.44
N ARG A 157 -1.16 -9.95 15.27
CA ARG A 157 -1.89 -10.67 16.33
C ARG A 157 -1.13 -10.74 17.67
N PRO A 158 0.20 -10.95 17.69
CA PRO A 158 0.98 -10.89 18.94
C PRO A 158 0.96 -9.53 19.65
N LEU A 159 0.61 -8.45 18.97
CA LEU A 159 0.49 -7.11 19.55
C LEU A 159 -0.82 -6.93 20.36
N GLN A 160 -1.66 -7.94 20.43
CA GLN A 160 -2.91 -7.94 21.21
C GLN A 160 -3.84 -6.77 20.87
N PRO A 161 -4.27 -6.61 19.60
CA PRO A 161 -5.23 -5.56 19.23
C PRO A 161 -6.58 -5.76 19.95
N ASP A 162 -7.29 -4.67 20.22
CA ASP A 162 -8.70 -4.68 20.62
C ASP A 162 -9.61 -4.42 19.42
N VAL A 163 -9.12 -3.64 18.46
CA VAL A 163 -9.82 -3.32 17.21
C VAL A 163 -8.86 -3.46 16.03
N VAL A 164 -9.33 -4.07 14.96
CA VAL A 164 -8.63 -4.18 13.69
C VAL A 164 -9.45 -3.47 12.61
N LEU A 165 -8.90 -2.39 12.06
CA LEU A 165 -9.45 -1.72 10.89
C LEU A 165 -8.74 -2.27 9.64
N VAL A 166 -9.47 -2.97 8.78
CA VAL A 166 -8.95 -3.45 7.50
C VAL A 166 -9.30 -2.39 6.45
N THR A 167 -8.29 -1.73 5.93
CA THR A 167 -8.46 -0.68 4.92
C THR A 167 -8.35 -1.30 3.53
N VAL A 168 -9.44 -1.28 2.79
CA VAL A 168 -9.50 -1.79 1.41
C VAL A 168 -9.33 -0.62 0.45
N PHE A 169 -8.23 -0.59 -0.29
CA PHE A 169 -8.07 0.34 -1.38
C PHE A 169 -8.79 -0.19 -2.62
N VAL A 170 -9.93 0.41 -2.92
CA VAL A 170 -10.82 -0.09 -3.98
C VAL A 170 -10.20 -0.05 -5.39
N GLY A 171 -9.04 0.65 -5.54
CA GLY A 171 -8.34 0.82 -6.81
C GLY A 171 -7.57 -0.42 -7.28
N ASN A 172 -6.93 -1.16 -6.38
CA ASN A 172 -6.00 -2.24 -6.74
C ASN A 172 -6.17 -3.54 -5.95
N ASP A 173 -6.83 -3.56 -4.79
CA ASP A 173 -6.91 -4.72 -3.91
C ASP A 173 -7.51 -5.96 -4.57
N ALA A 174 -8.44 -5.77 -5.51
CA ALA A 174 -8.98 -6.88 -6.30
C ALA A 174 -7.89 -7.56 -7.16
N GLU A 175 -7.03 -6.78 -7.82
CA GLU A 175 -5.96 -7.33 -8.66
C GLU A 175 -4.81 -7.89 -7.81
N GLU A 176 -4.49 -7.23 -6.71
CA GLU A 176 -3.46 -7.70 -5.77
C GLU A 176 -3.87 -9.02 -5.13
N ALA A 177 -5.14 -9.20 -4.74
CA ALA A 177 -5.64 -10.46 -4.21
C ALA A 177 -5.46 -11.64 -5.17
N VAL A 178 -5.75 -11.46 -6.46
CA VAL A 178 -5.50 -12.49 -7.50
C VAL A 178 -4.00 -12.79 -7.64
N THR A 179 -3.19 -11.75 -7.68
CA THR A 179 -1.73 -11.89 -7.88
C THR A 179 -1.08 -12.57 -6.68
N SER A 180 -1.63 -12.39 -5.50
CA SER A 180 -1.07 -12.87 -4.23
C SER A 180 -1.68 -14.18 -3.74
N GLN A 181 -2.77 -14.65 -4.33
CA GLN A 181 -3.40 -15.93 -3.99
C GLN A 181 -2.41 -17.10 -3.88
N PRO A 182 -1.41 -17.27 -4.77
CA PRO A 182 -0.44 -18.37 -4.65
C PRO A 182 0.34 -18.37 -3.33
N LYS A 183 0.47 -17.23 -2.65
CA LYS A 183 1.17 -17.14 -1.36
C LYS A 183 0.44 -17.88 -0.24
N LEU A 184 -0.89 -18.01 -0.32
CA LEU A 184 -1.69 -18.78 0.64
C LEU A 184 -1.43 -20.30 0.57
N THR A 185 -1.04 -20.80 -0.62
CA THR A 185 -0.85 -22.23 -0.88
C THR A 185 0.60 -22.66 -0.84
N GLN A 186 1.55 -21.72 -0.91
CA GLN A 186 2.97 -22.02 -0.89
C GLN A 186 3.48 -22.33 0.54
N ARG A 187 3.17 -23.53 1.02
CA ARG A 187 3.96 -24.15 2.10
C ARG A 187 5.26 -24.70 1.49
N ALA A 188 6.40 -24.22 1.97
CA ALA A 188 7.73 -24.87 1.87
C ALA A 188 8.51 -24.86 0.54
N GLY A 189 8.06 -24.19 -0.55
CA GLY A 189 8.88 -24.06 -1.77
C GLY A 189 9.88 -22.90 -1.78
N ALA A 190 9.77 -21.95 -0.85
CA ALA A 190 10.54 -20.71 -0.85
C ALA A 190 12.04 -20.90 -0.54
N GLU A 191 12.41 -21.98 0.11
CA GLU A 191 13.82 -22.25 0.48
C GLU A 191 14.65 -22.76 -0.70
N ALA A 192 14.06 -23.55 -1.57
CA ALA A 192 14.70 -24.06 -2.80
C ALA A 192 14.92 -22.94 -3.83
N LEU A 193 14.07 -21.90 -3.87
CA LEU A 193 14.23 -20.76 -4.78
C LEU A 193 15.34 -19.79 -4.35
N ARG A 194 15.75 -19.78 -3.10
CA ARG A 194 16.79 -18.88 -2.56
C ARG A 194 18.19 -19.13 -3.13
N THR A 195 18.44 -20.31 -3.65
CA THR A 195 19.78 -20.74 -4.11
C THR A 195 19.96 -20.78 -5.62
N SER A 196 18.90 -20.59 -6.41
CA SER A 196 18.97 -20.66 -7.86
C SER A 196 19.77 -19.49 -8.46
N ILE A 197 20.59 -19.78 -9.48
CA ILE A 197 21.38 -18.79 -10.26
C ILE A 197 20.42 -17.68 -10.78
N ALA A 198 19.22 -18.03 -11.21
CA ALA A 198 18.18 -17.09 -11.67
C ALA A 198 17.79 -16.08 -10.58
N THR A 199 17.72 -16.49 -9.31
CA THR A 199 17.42 -15.60 -8.18
C THR A 199 18.57 -14.65 -7.89
N ARG A 200 19.82 -15.13 -7.99
CA ARG A 200 21.01 -14.28 -7.85
C ARG A 200 21.08 -13.25 -8.99
N LEU A 201 20.80 -13.67 -10.22
CA LEU A 201 20.76 -12.78 -11.39
C LEU A 201 19.65 -11.73 -11.27
N ARG A 202 18.44 -12.13 -10.89
CA ARG A 202 17.32 -11.19 -10.63
C ARG A 202 17.65 -10.18 -9.54
N ARG A 203 18.38 -10.60 -8.50
CA ARG A 203 18.83 -9.71 -7.42
C ARG A 203 19.91 -8.73 -7.91
N ALA A 204 20.83 -9.17 -8.76
CA ALA A 204 21.85 -8.31 -9.37
C ALA A 204 21.20 -7.28 -10.31
N VAL A 205 20.25 -7.71 -11.15
CA VAL A 205 19.47 -6.82 -12.04
C VAL A 205 18.69 -5.75 -11.23
N ARG A 206 18.07 -6.13 -10.12
CA ARG A 206 17.36 -5.19 -9.24
C ARG A 206 18.29 -4.21 -8.50
N ARG A 207 19.59 -4.49 -8.40
CA ARG A 207 20.60 -3.61 -7.78
C ARG A 207 21.24 -2.63 -8.76
N SER A 208 21.10 -2.84 -10.05
CA SER A 208 21.64 -1.96 -11.08
C SER A 208 20.66 -0.85 -11.43
N MET A 209 21.06 0.41 -11.27
CA MET A 209 20.26 1.59 -11.66
C MET A 209 20.06 1.65 -13.16
N VAL A 210 21.07 1.30 -13.96
CA VAL A 210 20.97 1.22 -15.43
C VAL A 210 19.88 0.22 -15.85
N LEU A 211 19.87 -0.96 -15.26
CA LEU A 211 18.87 -1.99 -15.59
C LEU A 211 17.47 -1.62 -15.09
N GLN A 212 17.37 -0.91 -13.98
CA GLN A 212 16.08 -0.38 -13.52
C GLN A 212 15.53 0.69 -14.47
N VAL A 213 16.36 1.66 -14.88
CA VAL A 213 15.96 2.68 -15.88
C VAL A 213 15.57 2.03 -17.19
N LEU A 214 16.34 1.06 -17.68
CA LEU A 214 16.02 0.31 -18.89
C LEU A 214 14.68 -0.43 -18.75
N ARG A 215 14.44 -1.10 -17.64
CA ARG A 215 13.16 -1.75 -17.34
C ARG A 215 12.00 -0.76 -17.37
N LEU A 216 12.14 0.41 -16.71
CA LEU A 216 11.12 1.45 -16.72
C LEU A 216 10.84 1.96 -18.14
N ARG A 217 11.88 2.14 -18.97
CA ARG A 217 11.75 2.53 -20.36
C ARG A 217 11.06 1.45 -21.22
N VAL A 218 11.40 0.18 -20.98
CA VAL A 218 10.75 -0.95 -21.66
C VAL A 218 9.30 -1.06 -21.22
N VAL A 219 8.99 -0.94 -19.93
CA VAL A 219 7.62 -0.92 -19.39
C VAL A 219 6.85 0.25 -20.01
N ALA A 220 7.38 1.46 -19.97
CA ALA A 220 6.74 2.63 -20.57
C ALA A 220 6.54 2.50 -22.10
N ALA A 221 7.48 1.85 -22.82
CA ALA A 221 7.33 1.58 -24.23
C ALA A 221 6.28 0.48 -24.51
N THR A 222 6.25 -0.59 -23.68
CA THR A 222 5.23 -1.65 -23.80
C THR A 222 3.85 -1.16 -23.40
N ASP A 223 3.76 -0.22 -22.45
CA ASP A 223 2.49 0.38 -22.04
C ASP A 223 1.96 1.33 -23.13
N ARG A 224 2.83 2.08 -23.82
CA ARG A 224 2.44 2.80 -25.05
C ARG A 224 1.90 1.86 -26.13
N PHE A 225 2.49 0.68 -26.31
CA PHE A 225 2.00 -0.34 -27.26
C PHE A 225 0.71 -1.03 -26.79
N ARG A 226 0.51 -1.19 -25.48
CA ARG A 226 -0.72 -1.75 -24.88
C ARG A 226 -1.87 -0.75 -24.88
N GLY A 227 -1.62 0.55 -24.69
CA GLY A 227 -2.62 1.61 -24.83
C GLY A 227 -3.30 1.65 -26.20
N PHE A 228 -2.67 1.10 -27.23
CA PHE A 228 -3.26 0.94 -28.57
C PHE A 228 -4.32 -0.19 -28.65
N ARG A 229 -4.54 -0.99 -27.61
CA ARG A 229 -5.49 -2.12 -27.61
C ARG A 229 -6.76 -1.91 -26.77
N GLY A 230 -7.07 -0.69 -26.36
CA GLY A 230 -8.40 -0.31 -25.87
C GLY A 230 -8.87 -0.91 -24.53
N ALA A 231 -7.99 -1.56 -23.76
CA ALA A 231 -8.33 -2.00 -22.40
C ALA A 231 -7.89 -0.94 -21.39
N PRO A 232 -8.74 -0.55 -20.40
CA PRO A 232 -8.31 0.30 -19.30
C PRO A 232 -7.12 -0.34 -18.60
N GLU A 233 -6.08 0.48 -18.30
CA GLU A 233 -4.90 -0.03 -17.59
C GLU A 233 -5.25 -0.45 -16.16
N PRO A 234 -4.60 -1.49 -15.61
CA PRO A 234 -4.60 -1.71 -14.17
C PRO A 234 -3.99 -0.47 -13.45
N PRO A 235 -4.59 0.05 -12.39
CA PRO A 235 -5.69 -0.45 -11.57
C PRO A 235 -7.11 -0.03 -12.03
N LEU A 236 -7.29 0.54 -13.19
CA LEU A 236 -8.58 1.07 -13.68
C LEU A 236 -9.58 -0.03 -14.03
N GLN A 237 -9.16 -1.28 -14.12
CA GLN A 237 -10.05 -2.41 -14.41
C GLN A 237 -11.18 -2.55 -13.37
N SER A 238 -10.92 -2.24 -12.12
CA SER A 238 -11.93 -2.25 -11.04
C SER A 238 -13.05 -1.24 -11.28
N TYR A 239 -12.80 -0.19 -12.08
CA TYR A 239 -13.75 0.87 -12.43
C TYR A 239 -14.36 0.72 -13.82
N ALA A 240 -13.97 -0.28 -14.60
CA ALA A 240 -14.55 -0.51 -15.92
C ALA A 240 -16.04 -0.85 -15.80
N ALA A 241 -16.86 -0.38 -16.75
CA ALA A 241 -18.29 -0.75 -16.82
C ALA A 241 -18.45 -2.28 -16.89
N ASN A 242 -17.60 -2.93 -17.69
CA ASN A 242 -17.51 -4.39 -17.82
C ASN A 242 -16.09 -4.83 -17.41
N PRO A 243 -15.82 -5.09 -16.14
CA PRO A 243 -14.51 -5.49 -15.68
C PRO A 243 -14.14 -6.89 -16.17
N ALA A 244 -12.85 -7.14 -16.38
CA ALA A 244 -12.36 -8.48 -16.68
C ALA A 244 -12.73 -9.46 -15.54
N PRO A 245 -12.98 -10.76 -15.84
CA PRO A 245 -13.43 -11.76 -14.85
C PRO A 245 -12.52 -11.89 -13.61
N ARG A 246 -11.23 -11.55 -13.76
CA ARG A 246 -10.28 -11.54 -12.64
C ARG A 246 -10.64 -10.50 -11.55
N ILE A 247 -11.36 -9.43 -11.88
CA ILE A 247 -11.73 -8.39 -10.89
C ILE A 247 -12.77 -8.90 -9.89
N PRO A 248 -13.96 -9.40 -10.30
CA PRO A 248 -14.88 -10.06 -9.36
C PRO A 248 -14.22 -11.20 -8.58
N GLN A 249 -13.40 -12.03 -9.24
CA GLN A 249 -12.64 -13.09 -8.57
C GLN A 249 -11.72 -12.51 -7.49
N GLY A 250 -11.02 -11.41 -7.79
CA GLY A 250 -10.14 -10.75 -6.82
C GLY A 250 -10.90 -10.15 -5.64
N MET A 251 -12.08 -9.57 -5.88
CA MET A 251 -12.95 -9.06 -4.80
C MET A 251 -13.40 -10.20 -3.88
N THR A 252 -13.76 -11.35 -4.42
CA THR A 252 -14.10 -12.54 -3.63
C THR A 252 -12.89 -13.03 -2.81
N LEU A 253 -11.69 -13.08 -3.39
CA LEU A 253 -10.47 -13.43 -2.66
C LEU A 253 -10.14 -12.43 -1.55
N ALA A 254 -10.33 -11.14 -1.81
CA ALA A 254 -10.17 -10.09 -0.81
C ALA A 254 -11.16 -10.26 0.34
N ARG A 255 -12.44 -10.49 0.04
CA ARG A 255 -13.47 -10.80 1.04
C ARG A 255 -13.07 -11.99 1.90
N ASP A 256 -12.63 -13.10 1.29
CA ASP A 256 -12.26 -14.32 2.00
C ASP A 256 -11.03 -14.10 2.90
N ALA A 257 -10.06 -13.30 2.47
CA ALA A 257 -8.93 -12.92 3.29
C ALA A 257 -9.36 -12.04 4.48
N ILE A 258 -10.23 -11.05 4.26
CA ILE A 258 -10.79 -10.19 5.32
C ILE A 258 -11.63 -11.02 6.30
N ALA A 259 -12.42 -11.98 5.83
CA ALA A 259 -13.16 -12.91 6.69
C ALA A 259 -12.23 -13.69 7.61
N GLN A 260 -11.09 -14.15 7.10
CA GLN A 260 -10.08 -14.84 7.90
C GLN A 260 -9.41 -13.90 8.90
N ILE A 261 -9.08 -12.66 8.51
CA ILE A 261 -8.56 -11.63 9.46
C ILE A 261 -9.55 -11.43 10.60
N ALA A 262 -10.85 -11.27 10.27
CA ALA A 262 -11.89 -11.07 11.27
C ALA A 262 -12.04 -12.27 12.23
N GLY A 263 -12.01 -13.49 11.70
CA GLY A 263 -12.04 -14.72 12.51
C GLY A 263 -10.84 -14.85 13.44
N GLU A 264 -9.64 -14.59 12.95
CA GLU A 264 -8.39 -14.60 13.75
C GLU A 264 -8.38 -13.50 14.81
N ALA A 265 -8.89 -12.29 14.45
CA ALA A 265 -9.02 -11.17 15.38
C ALA A 265 -10.03 -11.51 16.49
N GLN A 266 -11.20 -12.03 16.14
CA GLN A 266 -12.22 -12.45 17.09
C GLN A 266 -11.70 -13.54 18.04
N ALA A 267 -10.98 -14.53 17.52
CA ALA A 267 -10.33 -15.56 18.33
C ALA A 267 -9.30 -15.00 19.33
N ALA A 268 -8.71 -13.85 19.00
CA ALA A 268 -7.79 -13.11 19.87
C ALA A 268 -8.51 -12.06 20.77
N GLY A 269 -9.84 -12.00 20.75
CA GLY A 269 -10.63 -11.05 21.54
C GLY A 269 -10.75 -9.64 20.94
N ALA A 270 -10.35 -9.47 19.68
CA ALA A 270 -10.44 -8.20 18.96
C ALA A 270 -11.70 -8.13 18.09
N ARG A 271 -12.20 -6.91 17.85
CA ARG A 271 -13.27 -6.63 16.90
C ARG A 271 -12.69 -6.13 15.58
N THR A 272 -13.36 -6.40 14.49
CA THR A 272 -12.92 -6.00 13.14
C THR A 272 -13.94 -5.07 12.50
N ALA A 273 -13.46 -4.05 11.80
CA ALA A 273 -14.25 -3.22 10.92
C ALA A 273 -13.52 -2.97 9.59
N ILE A 274 -14.27 -2.62 8.56
CA ILE A 274 -13.78 -2.40 7.20
C ILE A 274 -13.83 -0.92 6.88
N VAL A 275 -12.78 -0.42 6.23
CA VAL A 275 -12.67 0.95 5.75
C VAL A 275 -12.42 0.92 4.25
N LEU A 276 -13.36 1.41 3.44
CA LEU A 276 -13.16 1.56 2.01
C LEU A 276 -12.43 2.88 1.72
N MET A 277 -11.27 2.78 1.11
CA MET A 277 -10.42 3.91 0.74
C MET A 277 -10.56 4.18 -0.76
N PRO A 278 -11.05 5.38 -1.16
CA PRO A 278 -11.24 5.71 -2.57
C PRO A 278 -9.93 6.11 -3.25
N ALA A 279 -9.90 5.98 -4.57
CA ALA A 279 -8.87 6.57 -5.41
C ALA A 279 -9.06 8.08 -5.56
N ARG A 280 -7.97 8.82 -5.78
CA ARG A 280 -7.96 10.27 -5.93
C ARG A 280 -8.99 10.76 -6.96
N PHE A 281 -9.05 10.16 -8.15
CA PHE A 281 -9.97 10.59 -9.21
C PHE A 281 -11.46 10.38 -8.85
N GLN A 282 -11.77 9.53 -7.87
CA GLN A 282 -13.15 9.43 -7.38
C GLN A 282 -13.55 10.68 -6.61
N VAL A 283 -12.60 11.35 -5.98
CA VAL A 283 -12.80 12.58 -5.20
C VAL A 283 -12.66 13.82 -6.07
N ASP A 284 -11.65 13.86 -6.95
CA ASP A 284 -11.31 14.99 -7.81
C ASP A 284 -12.01 14.92 -9.17
N ASP A 285 -12.85 15.93 -9.48
CA ASP A 285 -13.63 15.99 -10.72
C ASP A 285 -12.73 16.20 -11.96
N GLY A 286 -11.66 16.98 -11.82
CA GLY A 286 -10.72 17.24 -12.90
C GLY A 286 -9.95 15.99 -13.30
N ASP A 287 -9.47 15.22 -12.31
CA ASP A 287 -8.80 13.93 -12.54
C ASP A 287 -9.76 12.93 -13.17
N TYR A 288 -10.99 12.84 -12.65
CA TYR A 288 -12.01 11.96 -13.24
C TYR A 288 -12.30 12.32 -14.69
N GLY A 289 -12.49 13.61 -14.99
CA GLY A 289 -12.76 14.08 -16.35
C GLY A 289 -11.64 13.66 -17.33
N ARG A 290 -10.38 13.95 -16.96
CA ARG A 290 -9.21 13.58 -17.80
C ARG A 290 -9.10 12.06 -18.01
N LEU A 291 -9.28 11.30 -16.93
CA LEU A 291 -9.16 9.84 -16.98
C LEU A 291 -10.29 9.19 -17.77
N ARG A 292 -11.53 9.66 -17.59
CA ARG A 292 -12.69 9.21 -18.35
C ARG A 292 -12.50 9.42 -19.85
N GLU A 293 -12.02 10.60 -20.24
CA GLU A 293 -11.75 10.91 -21.63
C GLU A 293 -10.67 10.01 -22.23
N ALA A 294 -9.55 9.82 -21.53
CA ALA A 294 -8.47 8.94 -21.96
C ALA A 294 -8.94 7.49 -22.12
N VAL A 295 -9.75 6.98 -21.21
CA VAL A 295 -10.34 5.63 -21.28
C VAL A 295 -11.32 5.53 -22.44
N ALA A 296 -12.14 6.56 -22.68
CA ALA A 296 -13.08 6.59 -23.80
C ALA A 296 -12.36 6.61 -25.17
N GLN A 297 -11.27 7.39 -25.30
CA GLN A 297 -10.42 7.39 -26.50
C GLN A 297 -9.78 6.02 -26.78
N ALA A 298 -9.52 5.23 -25.72
CA ALA A 298 -9.04 3.86 -25.82
C ALA A 298 -10.15 2.83 -26.04
N GLY A 299 -11.41 3.26 -26.25
CA GLY A 299 -12.58 2.39 -26.50
C GLY A 299 -13.16 1.76 -25.25
N GLY A 300 -12.76 2.20 -24.06
CA GLY A 300 -13.28 1.75 -22.77
C GLY A 300 -14.37 2.66 -22.21
N GLN A 301 -14.97 2.22 -21.09
CA GLN A 301 -15.91 3.02 -20.31
C GLN A 301 -15.52 2.98 -18.82
N LEU A 302 -15.19 4.14 -18.27
CA LEU A 302 -14.87 4.32 -16.86
C LEU A 302 -16.14 4.72 -16.08
N VAL A 303 -16.46 3.99 -15.03
CA VAL A 303 -17.56 4.30 -14.11
C VAL A 303 -16.96 4.69 -12.76
N ARG A 304 -17.16 5.95 -12.36
CA ARG A 304 -16.43 6.61 -11.27
C ARG A 304 -16.42 5.82 -9.97
N ASP A 305 -17.58 5.31 -9.55
CA ASP A 305 -17.76 4.72 -8.22
C ASP A 305 -17.91 3.19 -8.25
N ALA A 306 -17.83 2.58 -9.44
CA ALA A 306 -18.08 1.15 -9.62
C ALA A 306 -17.23 0.24 -8.74
N ALA A 307 -15.96 0.59 -8.49
CA ALA A 307 -15.10 -0.22 -7.63
C ALA A 307 -15.57 -0.18 -6.16
N THR A 308 -15.91 1.01 -5.65
CA THR A 308 -16.43 1.19 -4.29
C THR A 308 -17.75 0.45 -4.10
N GLU A 309 -18.68 0.61 -5.04
CA GLU A 309 -20.00 -0.06 -5.00
C GLU A 309 -19.87 -1.59 -5.02
N ARG A 310 -18.99 -2.12 -5.88
CA ARG A 310 -18.75 -3.55 -5.98
C ARG A 310 -18.10 -4.12 -4.73
N PHE A 311 -17.09 -3.44 -4.18
CA PHE A 311 -16.47 -3.86 -2.92
C PHE A 311 -17.46 -3.77 -1.76
N ALA A 312 -18.25 -2.71 -1.66
CA ALA A 312 -19.26 -2.58 -0.62
C ALA A 312 -20.29 -3.72 -0.70
N ALA A 313 -20.76 -4.06 -1.90
CA ALA A 313 -21.68 -5.17 -2.11
C ALA A 313 -21.06 -6.52 -1.73
N GLU A 314 -19.82 -6.83 -2.19
CA GLU A 314 -19.12 -8.07 -1.90
C GLU A 314 -18.86 -8.26 -0.39
N LEU A 315 -18.39 -7.20 0.27
CA LEU A 315 -18.00 -7.22 1.67
C LEU A 315 -19.20 -7.15 2.64
N SER A 316 -20.38 -6.72 2.19
CA SER A 316 -21.61 -6.68 3.00
C SER A 316 -21.99 -8.03 3.57
N SER A 317 -21.64 -9.11 2.86
CA SER A 317 -21.88 -10.50 3.28
C SER A 317 -21.17 -10.86 4.60
N LEU A 318 -20.10 -10.16 4.96
CA LEU A 318 -19.33 -10.39 6.20
C LEU A 318 -20.03 -9.85 7.44
N LYS A 319 -21.04 -8.97 7.29
CA LYS A 319 -21.80 -8.36 8.40
C LYS A 319 -20.90 -7.65 9.43
N LEU A 320 -19.73 -7.20 9.00
CA LEU A 320 -18.82 -6.37 9.81
C LEU A 320 -19.22 -4.89 9.71
N PRO A 321 -18.99 -4.08 10.76
CA PRO A 321 -19.05 -2.64 10.63
C PRO A 321 -18.18 -2.18 9.47
N MET A 322 -18.74 -1.38 8.55
CA MET A 322 -18.04 -0.92 7.36
C MET A 322 -18.30 0.57 7.14
N THR A 323 -17.28 1.30 6.74
CA THR A 323 -17.40 2.71 6.37
C THR A 323 -16.73 2.98 5.03
N ASP A 324 -17.32 3.92 4.28
CA ASP A 324 -16.79 4.42 3.01
C ASP A 324 -16.24 5.84 3.23
N LEU A 325 -14.97 6.06 2.87
CA LEU A 325 -14.30 7.35 2.97
C LEU A 325 -14.55 8.26 1.75
N LEU A 326 -15.23 7.77 0.71
CA LEU A 326 -15.50 8.58 -0.47
C LEU A 326 -16.43 9.77 -0.16
N PRO A 327 -17.59 9.60 0.52
CA PRO A 327 -18.47 10.73 0.86
C PRO A 327 -17.78 11.82 1.70
N PRO A 328 -17.09 11.54 2.81
CA PRO A 328 -16.44 12.59 3.60
C PRO A 328 -15.32 13.31 2.85
N LEU A 329 -14.59 12.62 1.97
CA LEU A 329 -13.55 13.25 1.15
C LEU A 329 -14.14 14.12 0.05
N ARG A 330 -15.22 13.70 -0.61
CA ARG A 330 -15.93 14.54 -1.61
C ARG A 330 -16.62 15.76 -1.02
N GLN A 331 -17.15 15.64 0.18
CA GLN A 331 -17.86 16.71 0.89
C GLN A 331 -16.93 17.59 1.71
N ALA A 332 -15.61 17.40 1.57
CA ALA A 332 -14.64 18.22 2.28
C ALA A 332 -14.86 19.71 1.96
N PRO A 333 -14.86 20.60 2.97
CA PRO A 333 -14.96 22.04 2.72
C PRO A 333 -13.90 22.54 1.73
N PRO A 334 -14.10 23.63 1.01
CA PRO A 334 -13.05 24.23 0.16
C PRO A 334 -11.78 24.47 0.94
N GLY A 335 -10.62 24.29 0.29
CA GLY A 335 -9.31 24.46 0.92
C GLY A 335 -8.21 23.76 0.11
N PRO A 336 -7.00 23.61 0.67
CA PRO A 336 -5.89 22.92 0.03
C PRO A 336 -6.24 21.50 -0.44
N ASP A 337 -5.50 20.99 -1.42
CA ASP A 337 -5.73 19.68 -2.01
C ASP A 337 -5.73 18.56 -0.97
N LEU A 338 -6.61 17.57 -1.17
CA LEU A 338 -6.71 16.39 -0.31
C LEU A 338 -5.70 15.30 -0.67
N PHE A 339 -5.19 15.36 -1.88
CA PHE A 339 -4.18 14.43 -2.41
C PHE A 339 -3.01 15.23 -2.96
N PHE A 340 -1.81 14.66 -2.91
CA PHE A 340 -0.64 15.24 -3.56
C PHE A 340 -0.84 15.29 -5.08
N GLN A 341 -0.23 16.29 -5.76
CA GLN A 341 -0.47 16.51 -7.20
C GLN A 341 0.14 15.42 -8.08
N HIS A 342 1.37 14.99 -7.75
CA HIS A 342 2.11 13.96 -8.51
C HIS A 342 2.08 12.60 -7.83
N ASN A 343 1.36 12.50 -6.72
CA ASN A 343 1.26 11.30 -5.92
C ASN A 343 -0.21 11.06 -5.54
N VAL A 344 -0.68 9.81 -5.64
CA VAL A 344 -2.09 9.45 -5.38
C VAL A 344 -2.46 9.40 -3.91
N HIS A 345 -1.52 9.70 -3.00
CA HIS A 345 -1.71 9.61 -1.55
C HIS A 345 -2.28 10.89 -0.96
N LEU A 346 -2.86 10.76 0.22
CA LEU A 346 -3.47 11.86 0.96
C LEU A 346 -2.42 12.87 1.45
N THR A 347 -2.77 14.16 1.34
CA THR A 347 -2.05 15.25 2.03
C THR A 347 -2.39 15.26 3.52
N PRO A 348 -1.68 16.05 4.36
CA PRO A 348 -2.05 16.21 5.78
C PRO A 348 -3.51 16.57 6.00
N ARG A 349 -4.10 17.37 5.10
CA ARG A 349 -5.52 17.73 5.17
C ARG A 349 -6.43 16.52 4.87
N GLY A 350 -6.10 15.74 3.85
CA GLY A 350 -6.84 14.49 3.57
C GLY A 350 -6.81 13.54 4.77
N HIS A 351 -5.65 13.40 5.41
CA HIS A 351 -5.51 12.62 6.64
C HIS A 351 -6.38 13.15 7.78
N THR A 352 -6.52 14.47 7.93
CA THR A 352 -7.38 15.05 8.96
C THR A 352 -8.84 14.67 8.77
N ILE A 353 -9.36 14.76 7.55
CA ILE A 353 -10.75 14.37 7.22
C ILE A 353 -11.00 12.89 7.51
N VAL A 354 -10.06 12.03 7.12
CA VAL A 354 -10.15 10.59 7.41
C VAL A 354 -10.16 10.34 8.92
N ALA A 355 -9.30 10.99 9.68
CA ALA A 355 -9.24 10.84 11.14
C ALA A 355 -10.54 11.27 11.83
N ASP A 356 -11.12 12.41 11.40
CA ASP A 356 -12.40 12.91 11.92
C ASP A 356 -13.55 11.94 11.63
N HIS A 357 -13.57 11.38 10.43
CA HIS A 357 -14.59 10.41 10.05
C HIS A 357 -14.47 9.10 10.82
N LEU A 358 -13.25 8.55 10.92
CA LEU A 358 -12.99 7.31 11.67
C LEU A 358 -13.30 7.45 13.16
N ALA A 359 -13.03 8.60 13.78
CA ALA A 359 -13.38 8.83 15.19
C ALA A 359 -14.90 8.74 15.42
N ARG A 360 -15.70 9.36 14.54
CA ARG A 360 -17.17 9.26 14.60
C ARG A 360 -17.65 7.84 14.33
N PHE A 361 -17.08 7.17 13.32
CA PHE A 361 -17.43 5.81 12.96
C PHE A 361 -17.17 4.82 14.10
N LEU A 362 -16.00 4.88 14.74
CA LEU A 362 -15.66 4.02 15.87
C LEU A 362 -16.61 4.26 17.05
N SER A 363 -16.87 5.52 17.39
CA SER A 363 -17.81 5.89 18.46
C SER A 363 -19.21 5.36 18.19
N ALA A 364 -19.73 5.54 16.97
CA ALA A 364 -21.08 5.10 16.57
C ALA A 364 -21.26 3.57 16.63
N ASN A 365 -20.17 2.80 16.46
CA ASN A 365 -20.20 1.33 16.47
C ASN A 365 -19.69 0.76 17.81
N GLY A 366 -19.42 1.60 18.81
CA GLY A 366 -18.90 1.19 20.10
C GLY A 366 -17.53 0.48 20.01
N LEU A 367 -16.75 0.76 18.98
CA LEU A 367 -15.44 0.14 18.69
C LEU A 367 -14.31 0.83 19.46
#